data_9b3358320a96a94f889e8668b9d62538
#
_entry.id   9b3358320a96a94f889e8668b9d62538
#
_cell.length_a   1.000
_cell.length_b   1.000
_cell.length_c   1.000
_cell.angle_alpha   90.00
_cell.angle_beta   90.00
_cell.angle_gamma   90.00
#
_symmetry.space_group_name_H-M   'P 1'
#
loop_
_entity.id
_entity.type
_entity.pdbx_description
1 polymer ?
#
loop_
_entity_poly.entity_id
_entity_poly.type
_entity_poly.pdbx_seq_one_letter_code
_entity_poly.pdbx_strand_id
1 'polypeptide(L)'
;MPHSDQPSARASAPDVRVVTYGDCALLIDGLTPGVAAALREVVLRRLHNDAVRVIDVVPAATSLAIMHELGDGDAVRHHALAALDDSLTFDAERGITVEIPVRYDGEDLPVVAATLGCSVAEVIQLHSNASYVVEFCGFAPGFAYLGGLDQRLHLPRRASPRTRVPAGAVAIASSYSAVYPRESPGGWHLLGTTTMTLWDATRDQPALLQPGMNVRFRAMS
;
A
#
# COMPACT_ATOMS: atom_id res chain seq x y z
N MET A 1 18.27 -34.54 -34.59
CA MET A 1 17.56 -34.17 -33.35
C MET A 1 17.15 -32.70 -33.50
N PRO A 2 15.88 -32.35 -33.77
CA PRO A 2 15.50 -30.95 -33.85
C PRO A 2 15.26 -30.38 -32.45
N HIS A 3 15.85 -29.22 -32.19
CA HIS A 3 15.63 -28.39 -31.02
C HIS A 3 14.19 -27.89 -31.03
N SER A 4 13.42 -28.26 -30.01
CA SER A 4 12.11 -27.70 -29.73
C SER A 4 12.26 -26.29 -29.14
N ASP A 5 12.03 -25.28 -29.96
CA ASP A 5 11.76 -23.93 -29.52
C ASP A 5 10.43 -23.91 -28.73
N GLN A 6 10.52 -23.81 -27.41
CA GLN A 6 9.35 -23.44 -26.61
C GLN A 6 9.19 -21.92 -26.69
N PRO A 7 8.01 -21.40 -27.06
CA PRO A 7 7.77 -19.98 -27.00
C PRO A 7 7.73 -19.54 -25.53
N SER A 8 8.67 -18.68 -25.18
CA SER A 8 8.68 -17.91 -23.93
C SER A 8 7.31 -17.25 -23.76
N ALA A 9 6.57 -17.64 -22.71
CA ALA A 9 5.34 -16.99 -22.34
C ALA A 9 5.67 -15.53 -21.94
N ARG A 10 5.43 -14.61 -22.86
CA ARG A 10 5.37 -13.19 -22.56
C ARG A 10 4.23 -13.01 -21.55
N ALA A 11 4.57 -12.62 -20.31
CA ALA A 11 3.58 -12.11 -19.39
C ALA A 11 2.84 -10.98 -20.11
N SER A 12 1.53 -11.16 -20.34
CA SER A 12 0.67 -10.12 -20.91
C SER A 12 0.75 -8.92 -19.97
N ALA A 13 1.05 -7.75 -20.54
CA ALA A 13 0.96 -6.49 -19.78
C ALA A 13 -0.44 -6.41 -19.12
N PRO A 14 -0.54 -5.90 -17.89
CA PRO A 14 -1.83 -5.75 -17.23
C PRO A 14 -2.76 -4.93 -18.14
N ASP A 15 -4.01 -5.38 -18.29
CA ASP A 15 -5.03 -4.71 -19.10
C ASP A 15 -5.54 -3.48 -18.35
N VAL A 16 -4.74 -2.40 -18.35
CA VAL A 16 -5.05 -1.14 -17.66
C VAL A 16 -6.22 -0.48 -18.39
N ARG A 17 -7.28 -0.21 -17.65
CA ARG A 17 -8.50 0.43 -18.16
C ARG A 17 -8.72 1.76 -17.48
N VAL A 18 -9.10 2.76 -18.26
CA VAL A 18 -9.49 4.09 -17.78
C VAL A 18 -10.97 4.27 -18.04
N VAL A 19 -11.77 4.23 -16.99
CA VAL A 19 -13.24 4.26 -17.06
C VAL A 19 -13.82 5.42 -16.27
N THR A 20 -14.91 5.99 -16.76
CA THR A 20 -15.71 6.97 -16.03
C THR A 20 -16.47 6.27 -14.90
N TYR A 21 -16.46 6.83 -13.72
CA TYR A 21 -17.17 6.31 -12.54
C TYR A 21 -18.14 7.37 -11.99
N GLY A 22 -19.38 7.33 -12.44
CA GLY A 22 -20.34 8.41 -12.25
C GLY A 22 -19.95 9.68 -13.01
N ASP A 23 -20.47 10.83 -12.59
CA ASP A 23 -20.29 12.13 -13.30
C ASP A 23 -19.05 12.91 -12.85
N CYS A 24 -18.46 12.54 -11.71
CA CYS A 24 -17.40 13.30 -11.05
C CYS A 24 -16.21 12.42 -10.63
N ALA A 25 -16.02 11.26 -11.26
CA ALA A 25 -14.86 10.43 -11.00
C ALA A 25 -14.37 9.66 -12.22
N LEU A 26 -13.07 9.45 -12.29
CA LEU A 26 -12.38 8.58 -13.22
C LEU A 26 -11.68 7.47 -12.43
N LEU A 27 -11.81 6.24 -12.88
CA LEU A 27 -11.11 5.09 -12.31
C LEU A 27 -10.09 4.54 -13.32
N ILE A 28 -8.84 4.45 -12.90
CA ILE A 28 -7.79 3.69 -13.58
C ILE A 28 -7.72 2.35 -12.85
N ASP A 29 -7.98 1.26 -13.55
CA ASP A 29 -8.06 -0.10 -12.98
C ASP A 29 -7.11 -1.05 -13.73
N GLY A 30 -6.71 -2.14 -13.08
CA GLY A 30 -5.79 -3.12 -13.63
C GLY A 30 -4.31 -2.73 -13.48
N LEU A 31 -3.98 -1.82 -12.58
CA LEU A 31 -2.59 -1.46 -12.27
C LEU A 31 -1.84 -2.61 -11.59
N THR A 32 -0.56 -2.71 -11.83
CA THR A 32 0.33 -3.58 -11.03
C THR A 32 0.38 -3.07 -9.59
N PRO A 33 0.37 -3.95 -8.56
CA PRO A 33 0.54 -3.54 -7.17
C PRO A 33 1.75 -2.63 -6.97
N GLY A 34 1.60 -1.57 -6.19
CA GLY A 34 2.63 -0.55 -5.94
C GLY A 34 2.69 0.60 -6.95
N VAL A 35 2.12 0.43 -8.15
CA VAL A 35 2.15 1.49 -9.19
C VAL A 35 1.20 2.63 -8.88
N ALA A 36 0.07 2.37 -8.22
CA ALA A 36 -0.97 3.36 -7.97
C ALA A 36 -0.47 4.59 -7.19
N ALA A 37 0.42 4.39 -6.19
CA ALA A 37 1.00 5.50 -5.41
C ALA A 37 1.92 6.38 -6.29
N ALA A 38 2.78 5.78 -7.10
CA ALA A 38 3.65 6.52 -8.01
C ALA A 38 2.84 7.27 -9.07
N LEU A 39 1.83 6.62 -9.66
CA LEU A 39 0.93 7.23 -10.64
C LEU A 39 0.16 8.41 -10.04
N ARG A 40 -0.28 8.32 -8.77
CA ARG A 40 -0.89 9.43 -8.05
C ARG A 40 -0.02 10.68 -8.08
N GLU A 41 1.26 10.56 -7.79
CA GLU A 41 2.19 11.70 -7.78
C GLU A 41 2.37 12.31 -9.17
N VAL A 42 2.41 11.49 -10.22
CA VAL A 42 2.49 11.96 -11.61
C VAL A 42 1.21 12.71 -11.99
N VAL A 43 0.04 12.14 -11.68
CA VAL A 43 -1.28 12.76 -11.93
C VAL A 43 -1.40 14.10 -11.23
N LEU A 44 -1.09 14.16 -9.92
CA LEU A 44 -1.18 15.40 -9.15
C LEU A 44 -0.29 16.51 -9.71
N ARG A 45 0.95 16.19 -10.11
CA ARG A 45 1.85 17.18 -10.75
C ARG A 45 1.32 17.71 -12.07
N ARG A 46 0.75 16.84 -12.91
CA ARG A 46 0.16 17.25 -14.18
C ARG A 46 -1.06 18.15 -13.99
N LEU A 47 -1.92 17.78 -13.04
CA LEU A 47 -3.16 18.54 -12.75
C LEU A 47 -2.89 19.87 -12.03
N HIS A 48 -1.77 19.98 -11.28
CA HIS A 48 -1.42 21.23 -10.59
C HIS A 48 -1.13 22.40 -11.55
N ASN A 49 -0.67 22.11 -12.75
CA ASN A 49 -0.29 23.12 -13.75
C ASN A 49 -1.46 23.58 -14.62
N ASP A 50 -2.60 22.92 -14.55
CA ASP A 50 -3.78 23.20 -15.35
C ASP A 50 -4.98 23.61 -14.48
N ALA A 51 -5.90 24.37 -15.05
CA ALA A 51 -7.09 24.88 -14.35
C ALA A 51 -8.15 23.78 -14.04
N VAL A 52 -7.74 22.51 -14.02
CA VAL A 52 -8.61 21.35 -13.74
C VAL A 52 -8.83 21.22 -12.24
N ARG A 53 -10.09 21.15 -11.82
CA ARG A 53 -10.46 21.10 -10.41
C ARG A 53 -10.62 19.62 -9.96
N VAL A 54 -9.57 19.11 -9.35
CA VAL A 54 -9.55 17.79 -8.76
C VAL A 54 -9.85 17.90 -7.27
N ILE A 55 -10.79 17.07 -6.80
CA ILE A 55 -11.21 17.02 -5.40
C ILE A 55 -10.24 16.11 -4.62
N ASP A 56 -9.94 14.93 -5.17
CA ASP A 56 -9.04 13.97 -4.54
C ASP A 56 -8.48 12.97 -5.56
N VAL A 57 -7.31 12.36 -5.24
CA VAL A 57 -6.67 11.29 -6.02
C VAL A 57 -6.32 10.16 -5.06
N VAL A 58 -7.09 9.09 -5.11
CA VAL A 58 -7.08 7.99 -4.13
C VAL A 58 -6.48 6.73 -4.74
N PRO A 59 -5.26 6.32 -4.33
CA PRO A 59 -4.67 5.06 -4.75
C PRO A 59 -5.25 3.90 -3.95
N ALA A 60 -5.31 2.74 -4.61
CA ALA A 60 -5.61 1.44 -4.00
C ALA A 60 -4.60 0.39 -4.50
N ALA A 61 -4.80 -0.88 -4.16
CA ALA A 61 -3.84 -1.94 -4.49
C ALA A 61 -3.53 -2.04 -6.00
N THR A 62 -4.55 -1.97 -6.84
CA THR A 62 -4.47 -2.14 -8.31
C THR A 62 -5.26 -1.09 -9.08
N SER A 63 -5.66 -0.01 -8.42
CA SER A 63 -6.45 1.04 -9.06
C SER A 63 -6.15 2.42 -8.49
N LEU A 64 -6.49 3.46 -9.26
CA LEU A 64 -6.40 4.86 -8.86
C LEU A 64 -7.72 5.53 -9.20
N ALA A 65 -8.40 6.11 -8.21
CA ALA A 65 -9.59 6.91 -8.41
C ALA A 65 -9.21 8.41 -8.40
N ILE A 66 -9.70 9.16 -9.39
CA ILE A 66 -9.52 10.60 -9.51
C ILE A 66 -10.91 11.23 -9.41
N MET A 67 -11.17 11.92 -8.31
CA MET A 67 -12.42 12.66 -8.10
C MET A 67 -12.27 14.11 -8.56
N HIS A 68 -13.20 14.59 -9.38
CA HIS A 68 -13.14 15.91 -10.01
C HIS A 68 -14.48 16.63 -9.93
N GLU A 69 -14.47 17.94 -10.18
CA GLU A 69 -15.72 18.68 -10.29
C GLU A 69 -16.45 18.37 -11.59
N LEU A 70 -17.75 18.61 -11.59
CA LEU A 70 -18.59 18.38 -12.76
C LEU A 70 -18.10 19.24 -13.95
N GLY A 71 -17.93 18.62 -15.10
CA GLY A 71 -17.45 19.26 -16.33
C GLY A 71 -15.95 19.09 -16.60
N ASP A 72 -15.15 18.64 -15.62
CA ASP A 72 -13.70 18.49 -15.79
C ASP A 72 -13.27 17.08 -16.25
N GLY A 73 -14.22 16.15 -16.44
CA GLY A 73 -13.96 14.73 -16.72
C GLY A 73 -13.07 14.46 -17.94
N ASP A 74 -13.28 15.15 -19.05
CA ASP A 74 -12.46 14.97 -20.26
C ASP A 74 -11.02 15.45 -20.07
N ALA A 75 -10.83 16.58 -19.38
CA ALA A 75 -9.51 17.11 -19.07
C ALA A 75 -8.76 16.16 -18.11
N VAL A 76 -9.43 15.69 -17.05
CA VAL A 76 -8.89 14.69 -16.12
C VAL A 76 -8.50 13.41 -16.85
N ARG A 77 -9.35 12.93 -17.76
CA ARG A 77 -9.06 11.74 -18.57
C ARG A 77 -7.81 11.92 -19.43
N HIS A 78 -7.65 13.07 -20.07
CA HIS A 78 -6.47 13.39 -20.87
C HIS A 78 -5.19 13.32 -20.02
N HIS A 79 -5.18 13.98 -18.84
CA HIS A 79 -4.04 13.96 -17.92
C HIS A 79 -3.75 12.57 -17.35
N ALA A 80 -4.80 11.80 -17.06
CA ALA A 80 -4.68 10.43 -16.54
C ALA A 80 -4.00 9.51 -17.56
N LEU A 81 -4.39 9.56 -18.84
CA LEU A 81 -3.78 8.79 -19.92
C LEU A 81 -2.31 9.18 -20.14
N ALA A 82 -2.02 10.49 -20.18
CA ALA A 82 -0.64 10.96 -20.30
C ALA A 82 0.23 10.60 -19.09
N ALA A 83 -0.36 10.56 -17.88
CA ALA A 83 0.36 10.13 -16.69
C ALA A 83 0.70 8.62 -16.71
N LEU A 84 -0.14 7.79 -17.32
CA LEU A 84 0.16 6.36 -17.50
C LEU A 84 1.40 6.15 -18.38
N ASP A 85 1.54 6.91 -19.47
CA ASP A 85 2.72 6.85 -20.34
C ASP A 85 3.99 7.29 -19.59
N ASP A 86 3.91 8.35 -18.79
CA ASP A 86 5.04 8.86 -18.00
C ASP A 86 5.41 7.93 -16.84
N SER A 87 4.44 7.24 -16.24
CA SER A 87 4.66 6.40 -15.05
C SER A 87 5.60 5.21 -15.34
N LEU A 88 5.75 4.83 -16.60
CA LEU A 88 6.69 3.79 -17.05
C LEU A 88 8.16 4.24 -16.92
N THR A 89 8.43 5.54 -16.80
CA THR A 89 9.77 6.13 -16.68
C THR A 89 10.02 6.75 -15.30
N PHE A 90 9.02 6.71 -14.42
CA PHE A 90 9.08 7.36 -13.12
C PHE A 90 9.89 6.54 -12.12
N ASP A 91 11.11 7.00 -11.88
CA ASP A 91 11.90 6.56 -10.74
C ASP A 91 11.34 7.31 -9.51
N ALA A 92 10.64 6.61 -8.64
CA ALA A 92 10.11 7.22 -7.42
C ALA A 92 11.29 7.80 -6.64
N GLU A 93 11.46 9.12 -6.67
CA GLU A 93 12.42 9.78 -5.79
C GLU A 93 12.22 9.21 -4.40
N ARG A 94 13.33 8.82 -3.76
CA ARG A 94 13.32 8.19 -2.43
C ARG A 94 12.60 9.11 -1.46
N GLY A 95 11.32 8.86 -1.26
CA GLY A 95 10.48 9.64 -0.36
C GLY A 95 11.01 9.60 1.07
N ILE A 96 10.41 10.41 1.95
CA ILE A 96 10.69 10.43 3.38
C ILE A 96 10.59 8.99 3.92
N THR A 97 11.63 8.53 4.63
CA THR A 97 11.61 7.25 5.33
C THR A 97 11.17 7.44 6.77
N VAL A 98 10.09 6.76 7.15
CA VAL A 98 9.60 6.72 8.54
C VAL A 98 10.09 5.43 9.20
N GLU A 99 10.82 5.55 10.30
CA GLU A 99 11.23 4.41 11.11
C GLU A 99 10.22 4.16 12.22
N ILE A 100 9.67 2.94 12.30
CA ILE A 100 8.69 2.53 13.31
C ILE A 100 9.36 1.54 14.28
N PRO A 101 9.61 1.94 15.54
CA PRO A 101 10.10 1.03 16.57
C PRO A 101 9.01 0.03 16.95
N VAL A 102 9.36 -1.26 16.99
CA VAL A 102 8.42 -2.37 17.24
C VAL A 102 8.95 -3.27 18.33
N ARG A 103 8.12 -3.52 19.33
CA ARG A 103 8.29 -4.63 20.26
C ARG A 103 7.55 -5.83 19.67
N TYR A 104 8.29 -6.90 19.35
CA TYR A 104 7.73 -8.11 18.75
C TYR A 104 7.14 -9.04 19.82
N ASP A 105 6.01 -8.62 20.38
CA ASP A 105 5.27 -9.28 21.44
C ASP A 105 3.85 -9.70 20.99
N GLY A 106 3.63 -9.76 19.68
CA GLY A 106 2.32 -10.08 19.11
C GLY A 106 1.90 -11.53 19.38
N GLU A 107 0.64 -11.70 19.76
CA GLU A 107 0.08 -13.00 20.15
C GLU A 107 0.09 -14.05 19.04
N ASP A 108 0.15 -13.62 17.74
CA ASP A 108 0.21 -14.53 16.60
C ASP A 108 1.63 -14.89 16.17
N LEU A 109 2.64 -14.22 16.72
CA LEU A 109 4.04 -14.42 16.30
C LEU A 109 4.50 -15.88 16.38
N PRO A 110 4.21 -16.65 17.46
CA PRO A 110 4.55 -18.07 17.51
C PRO A 110 3.79 -18.91 16.49
N VAL A 111 2.52 -18.57 16.24
CA VAL A 111 1.67 -19.30 15.27
C VAL A 111 2.16 -19.03 13.84
N VAL A 112 2.54 -17.81 13.52
CA VAL A 112 3.14 -17.42 12.22
C VAL A 112 4.43 -18.22 12.02
N ALA A 113 5.33 -18.25 12.98
CA ALA A 113 6.57 -19.00 12.91
C ALA A 113 6.34 -20.52 12.68
N ALA A 114 5.41 -21.10 13.43
CA ALA A 114 5.04 -22.53 13.27
C ALA A 114 4.42 -22.81 11.89
N THR A 115 3.56 -21.93 11.39
CA THR A 115 2.91 -22.07 10.07
C THR A 115 3.95 -22.02 8.93
N LEU A 116 4.99 -21.21 9.09
CA LEU A 116 6.05 -21.04 8.10
C LEU A 116 7.19 -22.04 8.26
N GLY A 117 7.18 -22.85 9.33
CA GLY A 117 8.24 -23.82 9.62
C GLY A 117 9.59 -23.18 9.97
N CYS A 118 9.57 -21.99 10.57
CA CYS A 118 10.75 -21.23 10.95
C CYS A 118 10.71 -20.79 12.43
N SER A 119 11.78 -20.19 12.92
CA SER A 119 11.85 -19.66 14.28
C SER A 119 11.17 -18.29 14.38
N VAL A 120 10.72 -17.91 15.59
CA VAL A 120 10.22 -16.56 15.89
C VAL A 120 11.27 -15.49 15.55
N ALA A 121 12.54 -15.75 15.85
CA ALA A 121 13.63 -14.83 15.51
C ALA A 121 13.74 -14.58 14.00
N GLU A 122 13.53 -15.60 13.20
CA GLU A 122 13.55 -15.52 11.74
C GLU A 122 12.35 -14.71 11.21
N VAL A 123 11.14 -14.90 11.74
CA VAL A 123 9.98 -14.06 11.41
C VAL A 123 10.28 -12.59 11.70
N ILE A 124 10.87 -12.29 12.87
CA ILE A 124 11.25 -10.92 13.25
C ILE A 124 12.26 -10.34 12.26
N GLN A 125 13.30 -11.11 11.90
CA GLN A 125 14.31 -10.67 10.94
C GLN A 125 13.71 -10.40 9.55
N LEU A 126 12.85 -11.30 9.05
CA LEU A 126 12.18 -11.14 7.77
C LEU A 126 11.33 -9.88 7.73
N HIS A 127 10.59 -9.61 8.80
CA HIS A 127 9.74 -8.44 8.88
C HIS A 127 10.55 -7.15 9.08
N SER A 128 11.54 -7.12 9.98
CA SER A 128 12.29 -5.90 10.30
C SER A 128 13.34 -5.51 9.27
N ASN A 129 13.88 -6.47 8.49
CA ASN A 129 14.88 -6.19 7.45
C ASN A 129 14.26 -5.79 6.11
N ALA A 130 12.95 -5.98 5.94
CA ALA A 130 12.27 -5.57 4.71
C ALA A 130 12.18 -4.03 4.60
N SER A 131 12.21 -3.55 3.36
CA SER A 131 11.94 -2.14 3.04
C SER A 131 10.52 -2.02 2.53
N TYR A 132 9.73 -1.20 3.19
CA TYR A 132 8.32 -1.04 2.89
C TYR A 132 8.05 0.29 2.20
N VAL A 133 7.00 0.31 1.38
CA VAL A 133 6.42 1.52 0.80
C VAL A 133 4.95 1.57 1.15
N VAL A 134 4.43 2.73 1.51
CA VAL A 134 2.99 2.95 1.65
C VAL A 134 2.36 2.91 0.27
N GLU A 135 1.71 1.81 -0.08
CA GLU A 135 1.05 1.67 -1.39
C GLU A 135 -0.27 2.44 -1.43
N PHE A 136 -1.04 2.38 -0.36
CA PHE A 136 -2.30 3.13 -0.21
C PHE A 136 -2.72 3.21 1.25
N CYS A 137 -3.67 4.11 1.52
CA CYS A 137 -4.32 4.25 2.83
C CYS A 137 -5.80 3.91 2.72
N GLY A 138 -6.37 3.29 3.76
CA GLY A 138 -7.77 2.90 3.77
C GLY A 138 -8.15 2.17 5.05
N PHE A 139 -9.35 1.60 5.13
CA PHE A 139 -9.90 0.92 6.30
C PHE A 139 -10.23 1.88 7.46
N ALA A 140 -9.27 2.68 7.94
CA ALA A 140 -9.47 3.64 9.02
C ALA A 140 -8.52 4.83 8.85
N PRO A 141 -8.83 6.02 9.41
CA PRO A 141 -7.92 7.15 9.44
C PRO A 141 -6.57 6.76 10.02
N GLY A 142 -5.48 6.99 9.26
CA GLY A 142 -4.11 6.64 9.61
C GLY A 142 -3.70 5.18 9.37
N PHE A 143 -4.58 4.32 8.84
CA PHE A 143 -4.22 2.95 8.47
C PHE A 143 -3.60 2.94 7.07
N ALA A 144 -2.34 2.50 6.98
CA ALA A 144 -1.57 2.41 5.75
C ALA A 144 -1.26 0.94 5.41
N TYR A 145 -1.44 0.59 4.15
CA TYR A 145 -1.05 -0.70 3.60
C TYR A 145 0.39 -0.61 3.09
N LEU A 146 1.29 -1.34 3.75
CA LEU A 146 2.72 -1.32 3.50
C LEU A 146 3.09 -2.51 2.61
N GLY A 147 3.37 -2.24 1.33
CA GLY A 147 3.94 -3.20 0.40
C GLY A 147 5.43 -3.42 0.65
N GLY A 148 5.99 -4.51 0.09
CA GLY A 148 7.39 -4.88 0.30
C GLY A 148 7.62 -5.91 1.40
N LEU A 149 6.54 -6.51 1.94
CA LEU A 149 6.64 -7.65 2.86
C LEU A 149 7.36 -8.83 2.19
N ASP A 150 8.33 -9.43 2.87
CA ASP A 150 9.02 -10.64 2.38
C ASP A 150 7.99 -11.73 2.03
N GLN A 151 8.11 -12.32 0.84
CA GLN A 151 7.15 -13.30 0.31
C GLN A 151 6.95 -14.51 1.24
N ARG A 152 7.97 -14.89 2.02
CA ARG A 152 7.88 -15.95 3.02
C ARG A 152 6.89 -15.64 4.13
N LEU A 153 6.59 -14.35 4.38
CA LEU A 153 5.61 -13.90 5.36
C LEU A 153 4.19 -13.70 4.77
N HIS A 154 3.98 -14.01 3.49
CA HIS A 154 2.66 -13.87 2.87
C HIS A 154 1.72 -14.96 3.40
N LEU A 155 0.85 -14.57 4.31
CA LEU A 155 -0.17 -15.43 4.90
C LEU A 155 -1.57 -14.86 4.61
N PRO A 156 -2.57 -15.70 4.36
CA PRO A 156 -3.95 -15.23 4.26
C PRO A 156 -4.39 -14.61 5.60
N ARG A 157 -5.43 -13.79 5.57
CA ARG A 157 -6.07 -13.32 6.79
C ARG A 157 -6.50 -14.50 7.66
N ARG A 158 -6.56 -14.30 8.97
CA ARG A 158 -7.10 -15.28 9.92
C ARG A 158 -8.52 -15.67 9.53
N ALA A 159 -8.85 -16.95 9.63
CA ALA A 159 -10.19 -17.46 9.37
C ALA A 159 -11.25 -16.81 10.28
N SER A 160 -10.87 -16.52 11.53
CA SER A 160 -11.73 -15.84 12.50
C SER A 160 -11.09 -14.49 12.86
N PRO A 161 -11.66 -13.37 12.40
CA PRO A 161 -11.17 -12.04 12.76
C PRO A 161 -11.40 -11.78 14.26
N ARG A 162 -10.52 -10.98 14.87
CA ARG A 162 -10.72 -10.47 16.24
C ARG A 162 -11.74 -9.36 16.24
N THR A 163 -12.54 -9.31 17.29
CA THR A 163 -13.46 -8.18 17.53
C THR A 163 -12.70 -6.93 17.98
N ARG A 164 -11.50 -7.09 18.57
CA ARG A 164 -10.66 -6.01 19.09
C ARG A 164 -9.20 -6.28 18.80
N VAL A 165 -8.58 -5.43 18.00
CA VAL A 165 -7.15 -5.31 17.80
C VAL A 165 -6.73 -3.98 18.41
N PRO A 166 -5.76 -3.93 19.33
CA PRO A 166 -5.38 -2.69 20.00
C PRO A 166 -4.72 -1.69 19.03
N ALA A 167 -4.80 -0.40 19.38
CA ALA A 167 -3.99 0.62 18.72
C ALA A 167 -2.50 0.30 18.85
N GLY A 168 -1.72 0.59 17.82
CA GLY A 168 -0.28 0.30 17.77
C GLY A 168 0.05 -1.16 17.41
N ALA A 169 -0.92 -2.04 17.23
CA ALA A 169 -0.65 -3.41 16.79
C ALA A 169 -0.03 -3.43 15.40
N VAL A 170 1.16 -4.04 15.28
CA VAL A 170 1.87 -4.30 14.03
C VAL A 170 1.47 -5.67 13.51
N ALA A 171 1.01 -5.72 12.26
CA ALA A 171 0.37 -6.93 11.74
C ALA A 171 0.67 -7.17 10.27
N ILE A 172 0.52 -8.44 9.84
CA ILE A 172 0.66 -8.86 8.45
C ILE A 172 -0.59 -9.60 7.97
N ALA A 173 -0.91 -9.44 6.68
CA ALA A 173 -1.87 -10.27 5.96
C ALA A 173 -1.67 -10.13 4.45
N SER A 174 -1.86 -11.21 3.71
CA SER A 174 -1.59 -11.28 2.26
C SER A 174 -0.14 -10.83 1.98
N SER A 175 0.06 -9.83 1.14
CA SER A 175 1.36 -9.25 0.80
C SER A 175 1.69 -7.96 1.57
N TYR A 176 0.91 -7.63 2.61
CA TYR A 176 1.01 -6.35 3.30
C TYR A 176 1.41 -6.49 4.76
N SER A 177 2.14 -5.48 5.24
CA SER A 177 2.23 -5.14 6.66
C SER A 177 1.41 -3.87 6.93
N ALA A 178 1.00 -3.66 8.19
CA ALA A 178 0.32 -2.45 8.64
C ALA A 178 0.48 -2.25 10.14
N VAL A 179 0.18 -1.03 10.58
CA VAL A 179 0.00 -0.70 12.00
C VAL A 179 -1.41 -0.21 12.22
N TYR A 180 -2.12 -0.77 13.20
CA TYR A 180 -3.46 -0.33 13.56
C TYR A 180 -3.40 1.02 14.27
N PRO A 181 -3.98 2.11 13.70
CA PRO A 181 -3.88 3.45 14.29
C PRO A 181 -4.77 3.63 15.52
N ARG A 182 -5.80 2.82 15.63
CA ARG A 182 -6.77 2.80 16.74
C ARG A 182 -7.29 1.40 16.97
N GLU A 183 -7.91 1.17 18.12
CA GLU A 183 -8.62 -0.07 18.37
C GLU A 183 -9.72 -0.29 17.34
N SER A 184 -9.76 -1.49 16.75
CA SER A 184 -10.73 -1.86 15.72
C SER A 184 -10.81 -3.37 15.56
N PRO A 185 -11.89 -3.94 14.99
CA PRO A 185 -11.89 -5.34 14.59
C PRO A 185 -10.87 -5.58 13.47
N GLY A 186 -10.31 -6.82 13.39
CA GLY A 186 -9.34 -7.15 12.35
C GLY A 186 -8.96 -8.62 12.30
N GLY A 187 -8.60 -9.09 11.10
CA GLY A 187 -8.21 -10.48 10.85
C GLY A 187 -6.74 -10.65 10.43
N TRP A 188 -5.88 -9.68 10.73
CA TRP A 188 -4.46 -9.77 10.43
C TRP A 188 -3.69 -10.49 11.55
N HIS A 189 -2.55 -11.09 11.22
CA HIS A 189 -1.67 -11.74 12.20
C HIS A 189 -0.84 -10.70 12.93
N LEU A 190 -0.98 -10.64 14.24
CA LEU A 190 -0.30 -9.66 15.09
C LEU A 190 1.12 -10.13 15.39
N LEU A 191 2.11 -9.36 14.95
CA LEU A 191 3.54 -9.64 15.16
C LEU A 191 4.11 -8.89 16.35
N GLY A 192 3.57 -7.72 16.68
CA GLY A 192 4.12 -6.88 17.74
C GLY A 192 3.33 -5.61 17.96
N THR A 193 3.92 -4.69 18.72
CA THR A 193 3.31 -3.42 19.08
C THR A 193 4.28 -2.26 18.90
N THR A 194 3.73 -1.07 18.60
CA THR A 194 4.45 0.21 18.62
C THR A 194 3.68 1.25 19.42
N THR A 195 4.39 2.20 19.99
CA THR A 195 3.79 3.35 20.68
C THR A 195 3.62 4.57 19.78
N MET A 196 3.98 4.46 18.50
CA MET A 196 3.85 5.58 17.56
C MET A 196 2.40 5.92 17.29
N THR A 197 2.08 7.21 17.33
CA THR A 197 0.77 7.75 16.95
C THR A 197 0.69 7.89 15.44
N LEU A 198 -0.10 7.03 14.77
CA LEU A 198 -0.24 6.99 13.30
C LEU A 198 -1.25 8.02 12.79
N TRP A 199 -2.17 8.46 13.65
CA TRP A 199 -3.20 9.44 13.34
C TRP A 199 -3.35 10.45 14.49
N ASP A 200 -3.27 11.73 14.15
CA ASP A 200 -3.47 12.82 15.10
C ASP A 200 -4.15 13.99 14.37
N ALA A 201 -5.43 14.21 14.67
CA ALA A 201 -6.25 15.22 14.02
C ALA A 201 -5.80 16.69 14.32
N THR A 202 -4.89 16.88 15.27
CA THR A 202 -4.35 18.21 15.62
C THR A 202 -3.16 18.62 14.77
N ARG A 203 -2.59 17.69 13.96
CA ARG A 203 -1.48 17.98 13.05
C ARG A 203 -1.98 18.58 11.74
N ASP A 204 -1.18 19.39 11.09
CA ASP A 204 -1.45 19.89 9.74
C ASP A 204 -1.66 18.75 8.74
N GLN A 205 -0.88 17.67 8.90
CA GLN A 205 -1.08 16.39 8.23
C GLN A 205 -1.44 15.31 9.28
N PRO A 206 -2.72 15.02 9.46
CA PRO A 206 -3.17 14.09 10.49
C PRO A 206 -2.61 12.68 10.40
N ALA A 207 -2.44 12.15 9.17
CA ALA A 207 -1.86 10.84 8.93
C ALA A 207 -0.32 10.93 8.92
N LEU A 208 0.33 10.11 9.76
CA LEU A 208 1.80 10.00 9.79
C LEU A 208 2.33 9.38 8.50
N LEU A 209 1.64 8.38 7.99
CA LEU A 209 2.01 7.65 6.79
C LEU A 209 1.11 8.06 5.63
N GLN A 210 1.74 8.39 4.50
CA GLN A 210 1.06 8.78 3.27
C GLN A 210 1.53 7.92 2.09
N PRO A 211 0.70 7.70 1.07
CA PRO A 211 1.08 6.95 -0.12
C PRO A 211 2.42 7.44 -0.71
N GLY A 212 3.31 6.50 -1.06
CA GLY A 212 4.64 6.77 -1.58
C GLY A 212 5.75 6.94 -0.54
N MET A 213 5.43 7.09 0.76
CA MET A 213 6.45 7.13 1.82
C MET A 213 7.10 5.78 2.02
N ASN A 214 8.41 5.79 2.34
CA ASN A 214 9.13 4.60 2.76
C ASN A 214 8.96 4.35 4.26
N VAL A 215 8.89 3.07 4.65
CA VAL A 215 8.78 2.67 6.05
C VAL A 215 9.80 1.58 6.37
N ARG A 216 10.39 1.65 7.55
CA ARG A 216 11.23 0.59 8.13
C ARG A 216 10.76 0.26 9.54
N PHE A 217 10.64 -1.01 9.84
CA PHE A 217 10.40 -1.46 11.20
C PHE A 217 11.73 -1.74 11.88
N ARG A 218 11.91 -1.18 13.07
CA ARG A 218 13.10 -1.40 13.90
C ARG A 218 12.71 -2.21 15.14
N ALA A 219 13.26 -3.41 15.25
CA ALA A 219 13.07 -4.23 16.46
C ALA A 219 13.63 -3.52 17.67
N MET A 220 12.82 -3.43 18.72
CA MET A 220 13.25 -2.95 20.05
C MET A 220 13.74 -4.17 20.85
N SER A 221 14.81 -3.96 21.58
CA SER A 221 15.35 -4.93 22.56
C SER A 221 14.46 -5.02 23.80
#